data_3855621f78644f127d8a317f898bf507
#
_entry.id   3855621f78644f127d8a317f898bf507
#
_cell.length_a   1.000
_cell.length_b   1.000
_cell.length_c   1.000
_cell.angle_alpha   90.00
_cell.angle_beta   90.00
_cell.angle_gamma   90.00
#
_symmetry.space_group_name_H-M   'P 1'
#
loop_
_entity.id
_entity.type
_entity.pdbx_description
1 polymer ?
#
loop_
_entity_poly.entity_id
_entity_poly.type
_entity_poly.pdbx_seq_one_letter_code
_entity_poly.pdbx_strand_id
1 'polypeptide(L)'
;YYIIRSDVPDGKRLAQEGLHPLYYLTWRQRLIYLHASMIFATHSSVHGFCGFSKWEVRFVQDLLKASNTCIQHGLSVQDLTVDSNRIINNNKRYYCASPCEIENLSGPEYDYDREVLRLTGLARYDGLVNREQKQILITPTWRAYIAMPAVMGSSRPYNPEFKHTEYYRVVQQLLENEKLKETAKRTGYQIIYLLHPILSAQKEDFKVSGNVKILPA
;
A
#
# COMPACT_ATOMS: atom_id res chain seq x y z
N TYR A 1 5.48 -20.86 -1.01
CA TYR A 1 4.07 -20.56 -1.35
C TYR A 1 3.80 -19.07 -1.30
N TYR A 2 2.90 -18.60 -2.16
CA TYR A 2 2.49 -17.21 -2.24
C TYR A 2 0.97 -17.11 -2.13
N ILE A 3 0.48 -16.42 -1.09
CA ILE A 3 -0.97 -16.28 -0.87
C ILE A 3 -1.49 -15.14 -1.76
N ILE A 4 -2.52 -15.43 -2.55
CA ILE A 4 -3.09 -14.50 -3.52
C ILE A 4 -4.62 -14.66 -3.60
N ARG A 5 -5.33 -13.61 -3.93
CA ARG A 5 -6.77 -13.66 -4.20
C ARG A 5 -7.02 -14.31 -5.56
N SER A 6 -8.10 -15.07 -5.68
CA SER A 6 -8.45 -15.76 -6.93
C SER A 6 -8.92 -14.83 -8.05
N ASP A 7 -9.35 -13.61 -7.72
CA ASP A 7 -9.87 -12.61 -8.65
C ASP A 7 -8.80 -11.70 -9.27
N VAL A 8 -7.52 -11.89 -8.91
CA VAL A 8 -6.42 -11.10 -9.48
C VAL A 8 -5.66 -11.89 -10.56
N PRO A 9 -5.23 -11.24 -11.64
CA PRO A 9 -4.58 -11.92 -12.78
C PRO A 9 -3.18 -12.44 -12.46
N ASP A 10 -2.54 -11.92 -11.42
CA ASP A 10 -1.15 -12.26 -11.06
C ASP A 10 -0.92 -13.74 -10.72
N GLY A 11 -1.96 -14.48 -10.32
CA GLY A 11 -1.82 -15.89 -9.96
C GLY A 11 -1.24 -16.73 -11.10
N LYS A 12 -1.64 -16.46 -12.34
CA LYS A 12 -1.12 -17.17 -13.53
C LYS A 12 0.34 -16.80 -13.79
N ARG A 13 0.68 -15.52 -13.71
CA ARG A 13 2.04 -15.01 -13.89
C ARG A 13 3.00 -15.62 -12.86
N LEU A 14 2.62 -15.61 -11.57
CA LEU A 14 3.43 -16.19 -10.51
C LEU A 14 3.67 -17.68 -10.71
N ALA A 15 2.66 -18.44 -11.19
CA ALA A 15 2.83 -19.85 -11.51
C ALA A 15 3.81 -20.07 -12.66
N GLN A 16 3.80 -19.22 -13.68
CA GLN A 16 4.76 -19.27 -14.79
C GLN A 16 6.19 -18.95 -14.34
N GLU A 17 6.35 -18.11 -13.32
CA GLU A 17 7.65 -17.80 -12.69
C GLU A 17 8.12 -18.90 -11.71
N GLY A 18 7.41 -20.03 -11.62
CA GLY A 18 7.78 -21.15 -10.76
C GLY A 18 7.34 -20.99 -9.30
N LEU A 19 6.57 -19.96 -8.98
CA LEU A 19 6.00 -19.76 -7.66
C LEU A 19 4.74 -20.62 -7.48
N HIS A 20 4.47 -21.01 -6.22
CA HIS A 20 3.30 -21.82 -5.89
C HIS A 20 2.19 -20.95 -5.29
N PRO A 21 1.23 -20.45 -6.10
CA PRO A 21 0.14 -19.65 -5.58
C PRO A 21 -0.80 -20.49 -4.71
N LEU A 22 -1.16 -19.95 -3.56
CA LEU A 22 -2.21 -20.44 -2.69
C LEU A 22 -3.36 -19.44 -2.73
N TYR A 23 -4.50 -19.88 -3.21
CA TYR A 23 -5.66 -19.01 -3.28
C TYR A 23 -6.26 -18.79 -1.89
N TYR A 24 -6.39 -17.49 -1.55
CA TYR A 24 -6.92 -17.03 -0.27
C TYR A 24 -8.32 -17.60 -0.01
N LEU A 25 -8.63 -17.91 1.26
CA LEU A 25 -9.87 -18.54 1.74
C LEU A 25 -10.10 -19.98 1.30
N THR A 26 -9.15 -20.64 0.66
CA THR A 26 -9.26 -22.07 0.35
C THR A 26 -8.80 -22.92 1.54
N TRP A 27 -9.36 -24.15 1.67
CA TRP A 27 -8.93 -25.12 2.68
C TRP A 27 -7.44 -25.43 2.58
N ARG A 28 -6.93 -25.56 1.36
CA ARG A 28 -5.51 -25.81 1.13
C ARG A 28 -4.65 -24.68 1.69
N GLN A 29 -5.04 -23.42 1.48
CA GLN A 29 -4.32 -22.28 2.02
C GLN A 29 -4.34 -22.28 3.54
N ARG A 30 -5.50 -22.56 4.17
CA ARG A 30 -5.63 -22.63 5.64
C ARG A 30 -4.75 -23.71 6.24
N LEU A 31 -4.76 -24.92 5.67
CA LEU A 31 -3.92 -26.02 6.15
C LEU A 31 -2.43 -25.72 6.02
N ILE A 32 -1.97 -25.19 4.89
CA ILE A 32 -0.57 -24.83 4.71
C ILE A 32 -0.19 -23.70 5.66
N TYR A 33 -1.07 -22.72 5.87
CA TYR A 33 -0.83 -21.64 6.83
C TYR A 33 -0.63 -22.14 8.26
N LEU A 34 -1.45 -23.09 8.73
CA LEU A 34 -1.34 -23.69 10.06
C LEU A 34 -0.05 -24.48 10.25
N HIS A 35 0.51 -25.06 9.19
CA HIS A 35 1.73 -25.84 9.22
C HIS A 35 2.98 -25.06 8.80
N ALA A 36 2.84 -23.76 8.50
CA ALA A 36 3.97 -22.93 8.14
C ALA A 36 4.94 -22.78 9.31
N SER A 37 6.23 -22.91 9.05
CA SER A 37 7.28 -22.62 10.03
C SER A 37 7.65 -21.13 10.02
N MET A 38 7.49 -20.46 8.88
CA MET A 38 7.80 -19.03 8.69
C MET A 38 6.80 -18.38 7.77
N ILE A 39 6.40 -17.15 8.10
CA ILE A 39 5.49 -16.31 7.31
C ILE A 39 6.18 -14.98 7.08
N PHE A 40 6.25 -14.57 5.82
CA PHE A 40 6.67 -13.24 5.41
C PHE A 40 5.45 -12.43 4.99
N ALA A 41 5.28 -11.25 5.56
CA ALA A 41 4.19 -10.36 5.22
C ALA A 41 4.70 -8.93 5.01
N THR A 42 4.10 -8.24 4.05
CA THR A 42 4.39 -6.82 3.80
C THR A 42 3.64 -5.88 4.76
N HIS A 43 2.71 -6.44 5.51
CA HIS A 43 1.98 -5.75 6.58
C HIS A 43 2.34 -6.37 7.92
N SER A 44 2.25 -5.59 8.99
CA SER A 44 2.48 -6.06 10.34
C SER A 44 1.43 -7.09 10.79
N SER A 45 0.17 -6.91 10.38
CA SER A 45 -0.92 -7.82 10.74
C SER A 45 -0.90 -9.10 9.90
N VAL A 46 -0.30 -10.12 10.43
CA VAL A 46 -0.20 -11.46 9.79
C VAL A 46 -1.54 -12.17 9.74
N HIS A 47 -2.40 -11.92 10.72
CA HIS A 47 -3.71 -12.57 10.80
C HIS A 47 -4.66 -12.20 9.65
N GLY A 48 -4.45 -11.06 8.98
CA GLY A 48 -5.21 -10.66 7.81
C GLY A 48 -5.11 -11.63 6.62
N PHE A 49 -4.08 -12.48 6.60
CA PHE A 49 -3.79 -13.41 5.48
C PHE A 49 -3.96 -14.88 5.83
N CYS A 50 -4.35 -15.19 7.08
CA CYS A 50 -4.49 -16.57 7.53
C CYS A 50 -5.65 -17.33 6.87
N GLY A 51 -6.60 -16.64 6.28
CA GLY A 51 -7.80 -17.24 5.68
C GLY A 51 -8.87 -17.64 6.69
N PHE A 52 -8.68 -17.30 7.95
CA PHE A 52 -9.65 -17.51 9.02
C PHE A 52 -10.35 -16.19 9.36
N SER A 53 -11.61 -16.26 9.75
CA SER A 53 -12.33 -15.10 10.27
C SER A 53 -11.76 -14.63 11.61
N LYS A 54 -12.08 -13.41 12.01
CA LYS A 54 -11.64 -12.88 13.33
C LYS A 54 -12.05 -13.77 14.52
N TRP A 55 -13.15 -14.49 14.40
CA TRP A 55 -13.59 -15.45 15.40
C TRP A 55 -12.78 -16.74 15.36
N GLU A 56 -12.59 -17.32 14.19
CA GLU A 56 -11.82 -18.54 14.01
C GLU A 56 -10.38 -18.37 14.46
N VAL A 57 -9.76 -17.22 14.21
CA VAL A 57 -8.39 -16.91 14.64
C VAL A 57 -8.20 -17.10 16.14
N ARG A 58 -9.18 -16.74 16.96
CA ARG A 58 -9.11 -16.92 18.43
C ARG A 58 -8.95 -18.38 18.85
N PHE A 59 -9.47 -19.31 18.07
CA PHE A 59 -9.35 -20.75 18.36
C PHE A 59 -8.11 -21.38 17.77
N VAL A 60 -7.58 -20.82 16.68
CA VAL A 60 -6.44 -21.41 15.98
C VAL A 60 -5.11 -20.70 16.27
N GLN A 61 -5.12 -19.54 16.92
CA GLN A 61 -3.92 -18.74 17.15
C GLN A 61 -2.83 -19.50 17.92
N ASP A 62 -3.22 -20.34 18.87
CA ASP A 62 -2.28 -21.14 19.67
C ASP A 62 -1.68 -22.33 18.87
N LEU A 63 -2.30 -22.69 17.74
CA LEU A 63 -1.79 -23.66 16.80
C LEU A 63 -0.81 -23.03 15.80
N LEU A 64 -0.78 -21.70 15.69
CA LEU A 64 0.09 -20.99 14.78
C LEU A 64 1.51 -20.93 15.34
N LYS A 65 2.33 -21.86 14.92
CA LYS A 65 3.76 -21.95 15.33
C LYS A 65 4.69 -21.15 14.44
N ALA A 66 4.16 -20.53 13.41
CA ALA A 66 4.96 -19.80 12.43
C ALA A 66 5.72 -18.62 13.04
N SER A 67 6.96 -18.46 12.64
CA SER A 67 7.72 -17.24 12.89
C SER A 67 7.30 -16.17 11.90
N ASN A 68 6.69 -15.11 12.40
CA ASN A 68 6.23 -14.00 11.59
C ASN A 68 7.34 -12.99 11.32
N THR A 69 7.55 -12.65 10.06
CA THR A 69 8.50 -11.64 9.62
C THR A 69 7.78 -10.55 8.83
N CYS A 70 7.81 -9.33 9.33
CA CYS A 70 7.30 -8.17 8.62
C CYS A 70 8.41 -7.58 7.75
N ILE A 71 8.23 -7.61 6.41
CA ILE A 71 9.18 -7.05 5.45
C ILE A 71 8.77 -5.67 4.94
N GLN A 72 7.65 -5.16 5.43
CA GLN A 72 7.03 -3.88 5.10
C GLN A 72 6.74 -3.66 3.60
N HIS A 73 5.83 -2.74 3.30
CA HIS A 73 5.48 -2.31 1.94
C HIS A 73 5.88 -0.86 1.65
N GLY A 74 6.32 -0.12 2.66
CA GLY A 74 6.72 1.28 2.56
C GLY A 74 7.09 1.84 3.92
N LEU A 75 7.75 3.00 3.94
CA LEU A 75 7.98 3.76 5.16
C LEU A 75 6.65 4.25 5.72
N SER A 76 6.45 4.01 7.00
CA SER A 76 5.31 4.54 7.72
C SER A 76 5.69 5.84 8.41
N VAL A 77 5.01 6.92 8.01
CA VAL A 77 5.11 8.24 8.66
C VAL A 77 3.89 8.55 9.51
N GLN A 78 2.97 7.59 9.61
CA GLN A 78 1.75 7.69 10.39
C GLN A 78 1.90 6.92 11.70
N ASP A 79 1.13 7.30 12.71
CA ASP A 79 0.96 6.49 13.89
C ASP A 79 0.22 5.19 13.53
N LEU A 80 0.88 4.07 13.72
CA LEU A 80 0.37 2.73 13.47
C LEU A 80 0.36 1.87 14.74
N THR A 81 0.43 2.47 15.92
CA THR A 81 0.49 1.76 17.21
C THR A 81 -0.64 0.75 17.35
N VAL A 82 -1.85 1.11 16.92
CA VAL A 82 -3.03 0.24 16.99
C VAL A 82 -2.86 -1.03 16.13
N ASP A 83 -2.17 -0.90 14.98
CA ASP A 83 -2.08 -2.00 14.00
C ASP A 83 -0.73 -2.71 14.01
N SER A 84 0.29 -2.12 14.60
CA SER A 84 1.68 -2.57 14.44
C SER A 84 2.42 -2.84 15.74
N ASN A 85 1.80 -2.70 16.91
CA ASN A 85 2.48 -2.99 18.17
C ASN A 85 2.77 -4.51 18.33
N ARG A 86 3.76 -4.83 19.16
CA ARG A 86 4.21 -6.20 19.39
C ARG A 86 3.13 -7.10 20.00
N ILE A 87 2.30 -6.57 20.87
CA ILE A 87 1.26 -7.35 21.57
C ILE A 87 0.24 -7.90 20.56
N ILE A 88 -0.11 -7.09 19.55
CA ILE A 88 -1.10 -7.50 18.55
C ILE A 88 -0.50 -8.42 17.49
N ASN A 89 0.73 -8.12 17.03
CA ASN A 89 1.28 -8.80 15.85
C ASN A 89 2.36 -9.83 16.15
N ASN A 90 3.01 -9.75 17.30
CA ASN A 90 4.07 -10.67 17.74
C ASN A 90 5.06 -11.05 16.62
N ASN A 91 5.48 -10.09 15.82
CA ASN A 91 6.48 -10.33 14.79
C ASN A 91 7.80 -10.73 15.44
N LYS A 92 8.39 -11.83 14.96
CA LYS A 92 9.71 -12.30 15.43
C LYS A 92 10.85 -11.61 14.72
N ARG A 93 10.57 -11.00 13.58
CA ARG A 93 11.49 -10.11 12.84
C ARG A 93 10.70 -9.00 12.18
N TYR A 94 11.27 -7.81 12.22
CA TYR A 94 10.69 -6.63 11.59
C TYR A 94 11.80 -5.90 10.81
N TYR A 95 11.66 -5.80 9.51
CA TYR A 95 12.64 -5.16 8.66
C TYR A 95 12.36 -3.67 8.55
N CYS A 96 13.35 -2.86 8.92
CA CYS A 96 13.26 -1.42 9.00
C CYS A 96 14.08 -0.77 7.89
N ALA A 97 13.59 0.35 7.40
CA ALA A 97 14.24 1.11 6.34
C ALA A 97 15.20 2.18 6.87
N SER A 98 15.06 2.57 8.12
CA SER A 98 15.89 3.63 8.73
C SER A 98 16.16 3.39 10.21
N PRO A 99 17.25 3.98 10.76
CA PRO A 99 17.51 3.98 12.20
C PRO A 99 16.38 4.63 13.01
N CYS A 100 15.79 5.71 12.51
CA CYS A 100 14.68 6.41 13.18
C CYS A 100 13.46 5.49 13.34
N GLU A 101 13.21 4.61 12.37
CA GLU A 101 12.13 3.63 12.45
C GLU A 101 12.40 2.58 13.54
N ILE A 102 13.67 2.15 13.71
CA ILE A 102 14.07 1.26 14.80
C ILE A 102 13.83 1.93 16.15
N GLU A 103 14.22 3.20 16.30
CA GLU A 103 14.00 3.96 17.51
C GLU A 103 12.52 4.08 17.84
N ASN A 104 11.70 4.41 16.87
CA ASN A 104 10.26 4.52 17.03
C ASN A 104 9.63 3.18 17.44
N LEU A 105 9.92 2.10 16.71
CA LEU A 105 9.36 0.78 16.99
C LEU A 105 9.86 0.16 18.30
N SER A 106 11.03 0.54 18.81
CA SER A 106 11.52 0.12 20.13
C SER A 106 10.98 0.98 21.27
N GLY A 107 10.22 2.02 20.97
CA GLY A 107 9.54 2.86 21.97
C GLY A 107 8.40 2.14 22.67
N PRO A 108 7.92 2.69 23.81
CA PRO A 108 6.93 2.03 24.66
C PRO A 108 5.56 1.80 23.98
N GLU A 109 5.25 2.56 22.94
CA GLU A 109 3.98 2.47 22.23
C GLU A 109 3.92 1.24 21.30
N TYR A 110 5.05 0.86 20.69
CA TYR A 110 5.17 -0.31 19.82
C TYR A 110 5.76 -1.52 20.54
N ASP A 111 6.61 -1.32 21.50
CA ASP A 111 7.17 -2.31 22.44
C ASP A 111 7.94 -3.47 21.77
N TYR A 112 8.61 -3.20 20.66
CA TYR A 112 9.49 -4.22 20.04
C TYR A 112 10.88 -4.23 20.69
N ASP A 113 11.37 -5.43 21.01
CA ASP A 113 12.77 -5.61 21.38
C ASP A 113 13.68 -5.24 20.20
N ARG A 114 14.75 -4.51 20.43
CA ARG A 114 15.70 -4.11 19.38
C ARG A 114 16.27 -5.30 18.59
N GLU A 115 16.34 -6.47 19.22
CA GLU A 115 16.81 -7.71 18.57
C GLU A 115 15.85 -8.22 17.50
N VAL A 116 14.58 -7.86 17.55
CA VAL A 116 13.57 -8.19 16.53
C VAL A 116 13.73 -7.28 15.31
N LEU A 117 14.17 -6.04 15.52
CA LEU A 117 14.28 -5.01 14.48
C LEU A 117 15.58 -5.17 13.70
N ARG A 118 15.49 -5.12 12.36
CA ARG A 118 16.64 -5.27 11.46
C ARG A 118 16.67 -4.15 10.43
N LEU A 119 17.76 -3.40 10.42
CA LEU A 119 17.99 -2.38 9.40
C LEU A 119 18.43 -3.03 8.10
N THR A 120 17.50 -3.21 7.18
CA THR A 120 17.75 -3.88 5.88
C THR A 120 17.42 -3.01 4.68
N GLY A 121 16.71 -1.90 4.90
CA GLY A 121 16.01 -1.23 3.82
C GLY A 121 14.72 -1.95 3.45
N LEU A 122 14.08 -1.49 2.38
CA LEU A 122 12.83 -2.08 1.87
C LEU A 122 13.13 -2.87 0.59
N ALA A 123 12.91 -4.18 0.62
CA ALA A 123 13.17 -5.09 -0.49
C ALA A 123 12.53 -4.66 -1.82
N ARG A 124 11.37 -3.95 -1.77
CA ARG A 124 10.71 -3.42 -2.95
C ARG A 124 11.57 -2.40 -3.73
N TYR A 125 12.57 -1.81 -3.10
CA TYR A 125 13.44 -0.81 -3.73
C TYR A 125 14.65 -1.43 -4.46
N ASP A 126 14.94 -2.70 -4.20
CA ASP A 126 16.06 -3.40 -4.85
C ASP A 126 15.87 -3.52 -6.37
N GLY A 127 14.62 -3.56 -6.82
CA GLY A 127 14.23 -3.61 -8.23
C GLY A 127 14.04 -2.24 -8.89
N LEU A 128 14.28 -1.13 -8.19
CA LEU A 128 14.13 0.19 -8.78
C LEU A 128 15.26 0.47 -9.80
N VAL A 129 14.84 0.72 -11.02
CA VAL A 129 15.74 1.12 -12.12
C VAL A 129 15.38 2.54 -12.53
N ASN A 130 16.37 3.44 -12.53
CA ASN A 130 16.15 4.77 -13.05
C ASN A 130 15.97 4.71 -14.57
N ARG A 131 14.76 5.05 -15.02
CA ARG A 131 14.41 5.20 -16.44
C ARG A 131 13.79 6.57 -16.63
N GLU A 132 14.63 7.56 -16.83
CA GLU A 132 14.16 8.92 -17.06
C GLU A 132 13.25 8.99 -18.29
N GLN A 133 12.02 9.48 -18.09
CA GLN A 133 10.99 9.57 -19.13
C GLN A 133 10.65 11.02 -19.47
N LYS A 134 11.39 11.99 -18.94
CA LYS A 134 11.02 13.42 -19.02
C LYS A 134 9.57 13.68 -18.64
N GLN A 135 9.17 13.14 -17.51
CA GLN A 135 7.82 13.29 -16.95
C GLN A 135 7.89 13.92 -15.57
N ILE A 136 6.97 14.82 -15.29
CA ILE A 136 6.70 15.35 -13.96
C ILE A 136 5.45 14.63 -13.46
N LEU A 137 5.61 13.71 -12.51
CA LEU A 137 4.52 12.95 -11.95
C LEU A 137 3.94 13.67 -10.73
N ILE A 138 2.67 13.99 -10.76
CA ILE A 138 1.90 14.60 -9.68
C ILE A 138 0.93 13.55 -9.13
N THR A 139 1.11 13.12 -7.88
CA THR A 139 0.29 12.08 -7.23
C THR A 139 -0.09 12.48 -5.81
N PRO A 140 -0.95 13.48 -5.63
CA PRO A 140 -1.35 13.91 -4.29
C PRO A 140 -2.20 12.83 -3.61
N THR A 141 -1.95 12.62 -2.32
CA THR A 141 -2.76 11.73 -1.50
C THR A 141 -4.17 12.29 -1.35
N TRP A 142 -5.18 11.44 -1.48
CA TRP A 142 -6.57 11.81 -1.21
C TRP A 142 -6.79 12.27 0.24
N ARG A 143 -7.92 12.88 0.50
CA ARG A 143 -8.35 13.31 1.84
C ARG A 143 -9.69 12.69 2.18
N ALA A 144 -9.92 12.34 3.44
CA ALA A 144 -11.15 11.68 3.88
C ALA A 144 -12.40 12.50 3.55
N TYR A 145 -12.33 13.81 3.67
CA TYR A 145 -13.48 14.72 3.44
C TYR A 145 -13.91 14.85 1.97
N ILE A 146 -13.08 14.42 1.03
CA ILE A 146 -13.41 14.54 -0.41
C ILE A 146 -14.06 13.29 -0.99
N ALA A 147 -13.98 12.17 -0.30
CA ALA A 147 -14.49 10.88 -0.78
C ALA A 147 -15.80 10.53 -0.12
N MET A 148 -16.76 10.08 -0.91
CA MET A 148 -17.99 9.51 -0.38
C MET A 148 -17.71 8.19 0.36
N PRO A 149 -18.60 7.74 1.27
CA PRO A 149 -18.46 6.44 1.91
C PRO A 149 -18.30 5.29 0.91
N ALA A 150 -17.52 4.26 1.27
CA ALA A 150 -17.38 3.09 0.41
C ALA A 150 -18.70 2.35 0.27
N VAL A 151 -19.05 1.98 -0.94
CA VAL A 151 -20.23 1.16 -1.21
C VAL A 151 -19.86 -0.32 -1.26
N MET A 152 -18.72 -0.65 -1.89
CA MET A 152 -18.22 -2.02 -1.97
C MET A 152 -16.70 -2.00 -2.20
N GLY A 153 -15.95 -2.64 -1.31
CA GLY A 153 -14.48 -2.64 -1.38
C GLY A 153 -13.89 -1.24 -1.26
N SER A 154 -12.92 -0.91 -2.10
CA SER A 154 -12.28 0.43 -2.17
C SER A 154 -13.01 1.41 -3.09
N SER A 155 -14.03 0.96 -3.81
CA SER A 155 -14.78 1.81 -4.74
C SER A 155 -15.57 2.87 -3.99
N ARG A 156 -15.52 4.10 -4.52
CA ARG A 156 -16.25 5.25 -3.97
C ARG A 156 -17.14 5.84 -5.06
N PRO A 157 -18.41 6.16 -4.75
CA PRO A 157 -19.27 6.83 -5.71
C PRO A 157 -18.81 8.26 -5.98
N TYR A 158 -19.34 8.85 -7.03
CA TYR A 158 -19.11 10.25 -7.37
C TYR A 158 -19.57 11.18 -6.23
N ASN A 159 -18.73 12.16 -5.89
CA ASN A 159 -19.06 13.20 -4.93
C ASN A 159 -19.47 14.49 -5.69
N PRO A 160 -20.73 14.90 -5.67
CA PRO A 160 -21.17 16.12 -6.37
C PRO A 160 -20.54 17.40 -5.81
N GLU A 161 -20.16 17.39 -4.52
CA GLU A 161 -19.52 18.53 -3.86
C GLU A 161 -17.99 18.59 -4.09
N PHE A 162 -17.43 17.63 -4.83
CA PHE A 162 -15.97 17.54 -5.01
C PHE A 162 -15.35 18.83 -5.54
N LYS A 163 -15.99 19.47 -6.54
CA LYS A 163 -15.50 20.73 -7.15
C LYS A 163 -15.47 21.92 -6.19
N HIS A 164 -16.26 21.87 -5.13
CA HIS A 164 -16.31 22.91 -4.11
C HIS A 164 -15.24 22.72 -3.03
N THR A 165 -14.50 21.63 -3.07
CA THR A 165 -13.47 21.33 -2.06
C THR A 165 -12.18 22.12 -2.30
N GLU A 166 -11.48 22.41 -1.22
CA GLU A 166 -10.15 23.01 -1.28
C GLU A 166 -9.16 22.11 -2.04
N TYR A 167 -9.24 20.80 -1.84
CA TYR A 167 -8.40 19.83 -2.54
C TYR A 167 -8.52 19.98 -4.07
N TYR A 168 -9.74 19.99 -4.59
CA TYR A 168 -9.97 20.17 -6.03
C TYR A 168 -9.40 21.49 -6.51
N ARG A 169 -9.69 22.59 -5.81
CA ARG A 169 -9.22 23.93 -6.17
C ARG A 169 -7.70 24.00 -6.27
N VAL A 170 -6.99 23.48 -5.25
CA VAL A 170 -5.53 23.52 -5.22
C VAL A 170 -4.92 22.65 -6.33
N VAL A 171 -5.43 21.43 -6.52
CA VAL A 171 -4.94 20.55 -7.58
C VAL A 171 -5.23 21.11 -8.95
N GLN A 172 -6.44 21.61 -9.19
CA GLN A 172 -6.81 22.20 -10.47
C GLN A 172 -5.94 23.43 -10.79
N GLN A 173 -5.71 24.32 -9.82
CA GLN A 173 -4.81 25.47 -9.99
C GLN A 173 -3.37 25.05 -10.32
N LEU A 174 -2.89 23.96 -9.72
CA LEU A 174 -1.56 23.43 -10.03
C LEU A 174 -1.49 22.89 -11.47
N LEU A 175 -2.51 22.17 -11.92
CA LEU A 175 -2.57 21.58 -13.26
C LEU A 175 -2.75 22.65 -14.36
N GLU A 176 -3.38 23.77 -14.02
CA GLU A 176 -3.58 24.93 -14.92
C GLU A 176 -2.45 25.97 -14.82
N ASN A 177 -1.46 25.77 -13.95
CA ASN A 177 -0.41 26.75 -13.72
C ASN A 177 0.44 26.97 -14.99
N GLU A 178 0.33 28.12 -15.59
CA GLU A 178 1.00 28.46 -16.87
C GLU A 178 2.53 28.40 -16.74
N LYS A 179 3.08 28.92 -15.66
CA LYS A 179 4.53 28.88 -15.43
C LYS A 179 5.06 27.44 -15.36
N LEU A 180 4.32 26.53 -14.72
CA LEU A 180 4.67 25.11 -14.67
C LEU A 180 4.58 24.49 -16.06
N LYS A 181 3.50 24.73 -16.81
CA LYS A 181 3.29 24.19 -18.16
C LYS A 181 4.34 24.69 -19.15
N GLU A 182 4.62 25.99 -19.17
CA GLU A 182 5.64 26.59 -20.02
C GLU A 182 7.04 26.06 -19.71
N THR A 183 7.38 25.96 -18.42
CA THR A 183 8.69 25.42 -18.00
C THR A 183 8.83 23.96 -18.42
N ALA A 184 7.83 23.12 -18.15
CA ALA A 184 7.83 21.74 -18.58
C ALA A 184 7.95 21.61 -20.11
N LYS A 185 7.19 22.39 -20.87
CA LYS A 185 7.26 22.43 -22.34
C LYS A 185 8.65 22.82 -22.84
N ARG A 186 9.22 23.88 -22.29
CA ARG A 186 10.56 24.38 -22.67
C ARG A 186 11.66 23.37 -22.41
N THR A 187 11.53 22.58 -21.33
CA THR A 187 12.52 21.55 -20.96
C THR A 187 12.21 20.16 -21.53
N GLY A 188 11.11 20.04 -22.30
CA GLY A 188 10.71 18.78 -22.94
C GLY A 188 10.04 17.79 -22.00
N TYR A 189 9.51 18.25 -20.86
CA TYR A 189 8.83 17.40 -19.91
C TYR A 189 7.31 17.40 -20.16
N GLN A 190 6.68 16.24 -19.97
CA GLN A 190 5.23 16.10 -19.88
C GLN A 190 4.80 16.09 -18.42
N ILE A 191 3.71 16.77 -18.10
CA ILE A 191 3.11 16.73 -16.76
C ILE A 191 2.06 15.62 -16.75
N ILE A 192 2.20 14.70 -15.78
CA ILE A 192 1.30 13.56 -15.58
C ILE A 192 0.63 13.72 -14.22
N TYR A 193 -0.67 13.85 -14.21
CA TYR A 193 -1.46 13.74 -12.98
C TYR A 193 -1.99 12.31 -12.86
N LEU A 194 -1.48 11.56 -11.89
CA LEU A 194 -1.98 10.23 -11.57
C LEU A 194 -3.03 10.35 -10.48
N LEU A 195 -4.26 10.11 -10.88
CA LEU A 195 -5.42 10.21 -9.99
C LEU A 195 -5.40 9.04 -8.99
N HIS A 196 -5.62 9.34 -7.71
CA HIS A 196 -5.72 8.30 -6.69
C HIS A 196 -6.95 7.39 -6.97
N PRO A 197 -6.87 6.06 -6.82
CA PRO A 197 -7.97 5.11 -7.12
C PRO A 197 -9.32 5.49 -6.50
N ILE A 198 -9.28 6.00 -5.27
CA ILE A 198 -10.47 6.46 -4.53
C ILE A 198 -11.21 7.62 -5.24
N LEU A 199 -10.50 8.39 -6.07
CA LEU A 199 -11.05 9.54 -6.80
C LEU A 199 -11.36 9.22 -8.27
N SER A 200 -11.37 7.96 -8.66
CA SER A 200 -11.59 7.55 -10.06
C SER A 200 -12.91 8.09 -10.63
N ALA A 201 -13.95 8.17 -9.81
CA ALA A 201 -15.26 8.72 -10.20
C ALA A 201 -15.23 10.22 -10.49
N GLN A 202 -14.25 10.97 -9.99
CA GLN A 202 -14.09 12.41 -10.18
C GLN A 202 -13.14 12.79 -11.33
N LYS A 203 -12.68 11.83 -12.11
CA LYS A 203 -11.70 12.07 -13.18
C LYS A 203 -12.11 13.20 -14.14
N GLU A 204 -13.37 13.17 -14.55
CA GLU A 204 -13.92 14.12 -15.53
C GLU A 204 -14.14 15.54 -14.97
N ASP A 205 -14.00 15.72 -13.66
CA ASP A 205 -14.07 17.04 -13.04
C ASP A 205 -12.84 17.89 -13.32
N PHE A 206 -11.69 17.25 -13.48
CA PHE A 206 -10.44 17.94 -13.75
C PHE A 206 -10.34 18.37 -15.22
N LYS A 207 -9.99 19.63 -15.40
CA LYS A 207 -9.73 20.21 -16.73
C LYS A 207 -8.23 20.35 -16.92
N VAL A 208 -7.73 19.84 -18.02
CA VAL A 208 -6.31 19.94 -18.36
C VAL A 208 -6.14 20.34 -19.82
N SER A 209 -5.04 21.00 -20.12
CA SER A 209 -4.69 21.45 -21.46
C SER A 209 -3.18 21.39 -21.70
N GLY A 210 -2.80 21.46 -22.95
CA GLY A 210 -1.39 21.50 -23.34
C GLY A 210 -0.64 20.21 -23.07
N ASN A 211 0.47 20.29 -22.35
CA ASN A 211 1.36 19.16 -22.02
C ASN A 211 1.00 18.46 -20.70
N VAL A 212 -0.23 18.62 -20.22
CA VAL A 212 -0.76 17.96 -19.01
C VAL A 212 -1.64 16.77 -19.41
N LYS A 213 -1.43 15.63 -18.79
CA LYS A 213 -2.23 14.40 -19.00
C LYS A 213 -2.71 13.84 -17.68
N ILE A 214 -3.97 13.42 -17.62
CA ILE A 214 -4.53 12.70 -16.47
C ILE A 214 -4.52 11.21 -16.77
N LEU A 215 -3.91 10.43 -15.90
CA LEU A 215 -3.97 8.97 -15.94
C LEU A 215 -4.90 8.49 -14.83
N PRO A 216 -5.76 7.48 -15.11
CA PRO A 216 -6.44 6.74 -14.06
C PRO A 216 -5.39 5.93 -13.29
N ALA A 217 -5.67 5.67 -12.02
CA ALA A 217 -4.87 4.76 -11.22
C ALA A 217 -5.24 3.31 -11.50
#